data_b19f07831becbc2438a0e92eba1d9eac
#
_entry.id   b19f07831becbc2438a0e92eba1d9eac
#
_cell.length_a   1.000
_cell.length_b   1.000
_cell.length_c   1.000
_cell.angle_alpha   90.00
_cell.angle_beta   90.00
_cell.angle_gamma   90.00
#
_symmetry.space_group_name_H-M   'P 1'
#
loop_
_entity.id
_entity.type
_entity.pdbx_description
1 polymer ?
#
loop_
_entity_poly.entity_id
_entity_poly.type
_entity_poly.pdbx_seq_one_letter_code
_entity_poly.pdbx_strand_id
1 'polypeptide(L)'
;QDLQVLHDLGVEVKYNMKAGKDFLLTDLKDQGFEYTFVAVGAQLPKYLGFDGEDSEGVIDALAFLRSVREGEPMPVGPRVGVIGAGDTAMDCVRSAWRVGATETSLIYRRTIDQMPADREEIHESIAEGVNIIELANPHAINTEDGKLKALVCTKTEYRGDRDASGRKIPFDVPDSAFEIELDTLILAISQYSLLDLFGDQVPELTSRGYIEVDPATYETSLPGVYAGGDVAADGPSSIVKAAADGKTVANAIIKAATGTPVPMPETWKPLELSMNDMVARRAQREYRVPVAHTPLDVRDNFNETLHTYTVEQAQAEASRCLDCDTICSLCVGVCPNMALMTYEMTAFRAELPALSVAGGSVAVGEMTDFRVDQSLQIAVLTDFCNECGNCVTACPTAGEPYRDKPRLFLDRPDFEAE
;
A
#
# COMPACT_ATOMS: atom_id res chain seq x y z
N GLN A 1 0.08 6.65 -23.25
CA GLN A 1 0.62 8.03 -23.20
C GLN A 1 1.84 8.10 -22.28
N ASP A 2 1.79 7.58 -21.06
CA ASP A 2 2.88 7.69 -20.08
C ASP A 2 4.17 7.00 -20.55
N LEU A 3 4.07 5.84 -21.19
CA LEU A 3 5.22 5.15 -21.77
C LEU A 3 5.86 5.90 -22.93
N GLN A 4 5.10 6.73 -23.66
CA GLN A 4 5.65 7.55 -24.75
C GLN A 4 6.67 8.56 -24.24
N VAL A 5 6.50 9.09 -23.03
CA VAL A 5 7.44 10.02 -22.40
C VAL A 5 8.84 9.40 -22.28
N LEU A 6 8.95 8.11 -21.99
CA LEU A 6 10.24 7.42 -21.89
C LEU A 6 10.97 7.40 -23.24
N HIS A 7 10.24 7.14 -24.32
CA HIS A 7 10.78 7.16 -25.68
C HIS A 7 11.19 8.58 -26.10
N ASP A 8 10.35 9.58 -25.77
CA ASP A 8 10.61 11.00 -26.09
C ASP A 8 11.84 11.54 -25.34
N LEU A 9 12.13 11.00 -24.16
CA LEU A 9 13.35 11.27 -23.37
C LEU A 9 14.58 10.48 -23.86
N GLY A 10 14.45 9.64 -24.88
CA GLY A 10 15.56 8.88 -25.45
C GLY A 10 15.98 7.65 -24.61
N VAL A 11 15.11 7.14 -23.75
CA VAL A 11 15.38 5.92 -23.00
C VAL A 11 15.42 4.73 -23.96
N GLU A 12 16.54 4.00 -23.97
CA GLU A 12 16.64 2.74 -24.72
C GLU A 12 15.90 1.61 -23.99
N VAL A 13 14.92 1.02 -24.63
CA VAL A 13 14.13 -0.10 -24.07
C VAL A 13 14.46 -1.38 -24.84
N LYS A 14 14.97 -2.40 -24.12
CA LYS A 14 15.24 -3.74 -24.66
C LYS A 14 14.13 -4.69 -24.28
N TYR A 15 13.31 -5.05 -25.24
CA TYR A 15 12.20 -6.00 -25.05
C TYR A 15 12.67 -7.46 -25.18
N ASN A 16 11.85 -8.39 -24.68
CA ASN A 16 12.09 -9.84 -24.73
C ASN A 16 13.42 -10.27 -24.08
N MET A 17 13.88 -9.53 -23.07
CA MET A 17 15.05 -9.83 -22.27
C MET A 17 14.62 -10.25 -20.86
N LYS A 18 14.91 -11.46 -20.48
CA LYS A 18 14.61 -12.00 -19.15
C LYS A 18 15.86 -11.90 -18.26
N ALA A 19 15.80 -11.04 -17.27
CA ALA A 19 16.82 -10.93 -16.22
C ALA A 19 17.01 -12.28 -15.50
N GLY A 20 18.25 -12.66 -15.26
CA GLY A 20 18.60 -13.96 -14.67
C GLY A 20 18.72 -15.11 -15.67
N LYS A 21 18.26 -14.91 -16.94
CA LYS A 21 18.39 -15.90 -18.01
C LYS A 21 19.21 -15.37 -19.18
N ASP A 22 18.83 -14.22 -19.72
CA ASP A 22 19.45 -13.63 -20.89
C ASP A 22 20.61 -12.70 -20.51
N PHE A 23 20.63 -12.22 -19.28
CA PHE A 23 21.70 -11.43 -18.68
C PHE A 23 21.66 -11.50 -17.16
N LEU A 24 22.80 -11.28 -16.53
CA LEU A 24 23.00 -11.13 -15.08
C LEU A 24 23.40 -9.69 -14.74
N LEU A 25 23.37 -9.35 -13.45
CA LEU A 25 23.84 -8.05 -12.96
C LEU A 25 25.32 -7.80 -13.32
N THR A 26 26.15 -8.86 -13.29
CA THR A 26 27.56 -8.79 -13.67
C THR A 26 27.74 -8.36 -15.13
N ASP A 27 26.89 -8.82 -16.04
CA ASP A 27 26.94 -8.46 -17.44
C ASP A 27 26.69 -6.96 -17.67
N LEU A 28 25.83 -6.35 -16.84
CA LEU A 28 25.60 -4.92 -16.89
C LEU A 28 26.84 -4.12 -16.43
N LYS A 29 27.51 -4.59 -15.37
CA LYS A 29 28.76 -3.99 -14.90
C LYS A 29 29.87 -4.10 -15.96
N ASP A 30 29.98 -5.25 -16.61
CA ASP A 30 30.96 -5.48 -17.69
C ASP A 30 30.69 -4.62 -18.93
N GLN A 31 29.43 -4.23 -19.18
CA GLN A 31 29.04 -3.27 -20.21
C GLN A 31 29.31 -1.81 -19.82
N GLY A 32 29.79 -1.54 -18.60
CA GLY A 32 30.16 -0.23 -18.12
C GLY A 32 29.06 0.57 -17.43
N PHE A 33 27.95 -0.09 -17.04
CA PHE A 33 26.92 0.55 -16.20
C PHE A 33 27.45 0.71 -14.78
N GLU A 34 27.64 1.93 -14.32
CA GLU A 34 28.10 2.27 -12.98
C GLU A 34 26.99 2.13 -11.93
N TYR A 35 25.75 2.38 -12.34
CA TYR A 35 24.57 2.32 -11.50
C TYR A 35 23.51 1.40 -12.10
N THR A 36 22.87 0.60 -11.28
CA THR A 36 21.79 -0.29 -11.67
C THR A 36 20.62 -0.11 -10.71
N PHE A 37 19.42 0.15 -11.25
CA PHE A 37 18.19 0.17 -10.48
C PHE A 37 17.37 -1.09 -10.76
N VAL A 38 17.14 -1.90 -9.73
CA VAL A 38 16.37 -3.15 -9.80
C VAL A 38 14.94 -2.87 -9.38
N ALA A 39 14.02 -2.95 -10.34
CA ALA A 39 12.59 -2.71 -10.17
C ALA A 39 11.75 -3.83 -10.79
N VAL A 40 12.18 -5.08 -10.60
CA VAL A 40 11.58 -6.27 -11.22
C VAL A 40 10.27 -6.72 -10.57
N GLY A 41 9.88 -6.10 -9.47
CA GLY A 41 8.68 -6.44 -8.73
C GLY A 41 8.75 -7.80 -8.02
N ALA A 42 7.58 -8.35 -7.68
CA ALA A 42 7.42 -9.66 -7.07
C ALA A 42 6.54 -10.52 -8.00
N GLN A 43 7.13 -11.47 -8.71
CA GLN A 43 6.47 -12.20 -9.81
C GLN A 43 6.37 -13.71 -9.60
N LEU A 44 6.98 -14.24 -8.53
CA LEU A 44 6.86 -15.67 -8.20
C LEU A 44 5.65 -15.90 -7.31
N PRO A 45 4.78 -16.86 -7.64
CA PRO A 45 3.66 -17.22 -6.79
C PRO A 45 4.12 -17.80 -5.46
N LYS A 46 3.36 -17.53 -4.43
CA LYS A 46 3.47 -18.24 -3.17
C LYS A 46 2.46 -19.37 -3.13
N TYR A 47 2.94 -20.55 -2.74
CA TYR A 47 2.11 -21.73 -2.55
C TYR A 47 1.79 -21.96 -1.08
N LEU A 48 0.72 -22.68 -0.81
CA LEU A 48 0.31 -23.07 0.56
C LEU A 48 1.15 -24.24 1.09
N GLY A 49 1.72 -25.04 0.19
CA GLY A 49 2.50 -26.23 0.51
C GLY A 49 1.62 -27.46 0.71
N PHE A 50 0.44 -27.49 0.10
CA PHE A 50 -0.46 -28.64 0.17
C PHE A 50 -0.23 -29.60 -0.99
N ASP A 51 -0.41 -30.88 -0.75
CA ASP A 51 -0.49 -31.86 -1.83
C ASP A 51 -1.66 -31.47 -2.76
N GLY A 52 -1.44 -31.57 -4.06
CA GLY A 52 -2.43 -31.25 -5.09
C GLY A 52 -2.40 -29.81 -5.60
N GLU A 53 -1.48 -28.94 -5.16
CA GLU A 53 -1.33 -27.59 -5.73
C GLU A 53 -0.86 -27.57 -7.18
N ASP A 54 -0.29 -28.66 -7.69
CA ASP A 54 0.12 -28.89 -9.08
C ASP A 54 -0.95 -29.57 -9.94
N SER A 55 -2.14 -29.82 -9.37
CA SER A 55 -3.24 -30.50 -10.06
C SER A 55 -3.91 -29.60 -11.11
N GLU A 56 -4.49 -30.23 -12.13
CA GLU A 56 -5.34 -29.54 -13.11
C GLU A 56 -6.49 -28.83 -12.39
N GLY A 57 -6.66 -27.54 -12.68
CA GLY A 57 -7.65 -26.68 -12.02
C GLY A 57 -7.08 -25.80 -10.91
N VAL A 58 -5.83 -26.00 -10.45
CA VAL A 58 -5.16 -25.08 -9.54
C VAL A 58 -4.27 -24.14 -10.34
N ILE A 59 -4.45 -22.82 -10.17
CA ILE A 59 -3.84 -21.79 -11.02
C ILE A 59 -3.19 -20.70 -10.15
N ASP A 60 -2.03 -20.23 -10.58
CA ASP A 60 -1.41 -19.02 -10.01
C ASP A 60 -2.15 -17.76 -10.46
N ALA A 61 -2.37 -16.83 -9.53
CA ALA A 61 -3.09 -15.58 -9.76
C ALA A 61 -2.44 -14.70 -10.84
N LEU A 62 -1.11 -14.54 -10.82
CA LEU A 62 -0.43 -13.69 -11.79
C LEU A 62 -0.41 -14.32 -13.18
N ALA A 63 -0.24 -15.64 -13.28
CA ALA A 63 -0.33 -16.34 -14.54
C ALA A 63 -1.73 -16.23 -15.14
N PHE A 64 -2.78 -16.39 -14.32
CA PHE A 64 -4.17 -16.20 -14.74
C PHE A 64 -4.42 -14.78 -15.25
N LEU A 65 -4.12 -13.75 -14.45
CA LEU A 65 -4.35 -12.35 -14.85
C LEU A 65 -3.54 -11.97 -16.09
N ARG A 66 -2.31 -12.48 -16.22
CA ARG A 66 -1.50 -12.29 -17.43
C ARG A 66 -2.19 -12.87 -18.66
N SER A 67 -2.69 -14.11 -18.59
CA SER A 67 -3.38 -14.76 -19.71
C SER A 67 -4.62 -13.97 -20.15
N VAL A 68 -5.37 -13.43 -19.19
CA VAL A 68 -6.52 -12.54 -19.46
C VAL A 68 -6.05 -11.28 -20.18
N ARG A 69 -4.96 -10.66 -19.72
CA ARG A 69 -4.43 -9.41 -20.30
C ARG A 69 -3.87 -9.62 -21.71
N GLU A 70 -3.31 -10.78 -21.99
CA GLU A 70 -2.79 -11.18 -23.31
C GLU A 70 -3.90 -11.55 -24.30
N GLY A 71 -5.16 -11.65 -23.82
CA GLY A 71 -6.32 -12.01 -24.64
C GLY A 71 -6.48 -13.50 -24.89
N GLU A 72 -5.69 -14.33 -24.19
CA GLU A 72 -5.73 -15.79 -24.24
C GLU A 72 -5.98 -16.37 -22.84
N PRO A 73 -7.15 -16.13 -22.23
CA PRO A 73 -7.41 -16.49 -20.84
C PRO A 73 -7.29 -17.99 -20.62
N MET A 74 -6.63 -18.36 -19.53
CA MET A 74 -6.61 -19.74 -19.05
C MET A 74 -8.04 -20.24 -18.86
N PRO A 75 -8.36 -21.47 -19.23
CA PRO A 75 -9.69 -22.02 -19.04
C PRO A 75 -10.00 -22.13 -17.53
N VAL A 76 -11.19 -21.68 -17.16
CA VAL A 76 -11.74 -21.87 -15.81
C VAL A 76 -13.01 -22.72 -15.89
N GLY A 77 -13.26 -23.51 -14.85
CA GLY A 77 -14.51 -24.23 -14.71
C GLY A 77 -15.65 -23.35 -14.20
N PRO A 78 -16.87 -23.90 -14.10
CA PRO A 78 -18.03 -23.17 -13.63
C PRO A 78 -17.90 -22.60 -12.22
N ARG A 79 -17.28 -23.35 -11.29
CA ARG A 79 -17.12 -22.98 -9.88
C ARG A 79 -15.66 -22.59 -9.61
N VAL A 80 -15.42 -21.31 -9.42
CA VAL A 80 -14.08 -20.76 -9.19
C VAL A 80 -13.94 -20.27 -7.75
N GLY A 81 -12.94 -20.79 -7.05
CA GLY A 81 -12.51 -20.28 -5.75
C GLY A 81 -11.21 -19.49 -5.87
N VAL A 82 -11.12 -18.34 -5.21
CA VAL A 82 -9.89 -17.56 -5.11
C VAL A 82 -9.48 -17.47 -3.65
N ILE A 83 -8.28 -17.94 -3.32
CA ILE A 83 -7.73 -17.81 -1.97
C ILE A 83 -6.94 -16.51 -1.89
N GLY A 84 -7.37 -15.62 -1.00
CA GLY A 84 -6.75 -14.33 -0.78
C GLY A 84 -7.75 -13.24 -0.48
N ALA A 85 -7.28 -12.02 -0.22
CA ALA A 85 -8.15 -10.88 0.07
C ALA A 85 -7.46 -9.53 -0.20
N GLY A 86 -6.39 -9.52 -0.98
CA GLY A 86 -5.78 -8.30 -1.53
C GLY A 86 -6.38 -7.94 -2.90
N ASP A 87 -5.93 -6.83 -3.48
CA ASP A 87 -6.42 -6.35 -4.77
C ASP A 87 -6.24 -7.39 -5.88
N THR A 88 -5.14 -8.13 -5.88
CA THR A 88 -4.92 -9.26 -6.81
C THR A 88 -6.03 -10.32 -6.73
N ALA A 89 -6.55 -10.59 -5.53
CA ALA A 89 -7.64 -11.56 -5.37
C ALA A 89 -8.98 -10.98 -5.88
N MET A 90 -9.22 -9.68 -5.71
CA MET A 90 -10.36 -8.99 -6.30
C MET A 90 -10.30 -9.05 -7.83
N ASP A 91 -9.15 -8.74 -8.42
CA ASP A 91 -8.93 -8.83 -9.87
C ASP A 91 -9.17 -10.25 -10.39
N CYS A 92 -8.67 -11.28 -9.68
CA CYS A 92 -8.85 -12.67 -10.09
C CYS A 92 -10.31 -13.11 -10.07
N VAL A 93 -11.03 -12.84 -8.98
CA VAL A 93 -12.42 -13.31 -8.84
C VAL A 93 -13.36 -12.61 -9.83
N ARG A 94 -13.15 -11.32 -10.06
CA ARG A 94 -13.90 -10.53 -11.05
C ARG A 94 -13.56 -10.91 -12.49
N SER A 95 -12.28 -11.21 -12.77
CA SER A 95 -11.83 -11.70 -14.08
C SER A 95 -12.35 -13.10 -14.36
N ALA A 96 -12.36 -13.99 -13.36
CA ALA A 96 -12.88 -15.35 -13.52
C ALA A 96 -14.34 -15.36 -13.96
N TRP A 97 -15.18 -14.49 -13.36
CA TRP A 97 -16.55 -14.31 -13.81
C TRP A 97 -16.63 -13.85 -15.27
N ARG A 98 -15.81 -12.87 -15.68
CA ARG A 98 -15.79 -12.32 -17.04
C ARG A 98 -15.31 -13.30 -18.09
N VAL A 99 -14.51 -14.30 -17.74
CA VAL A 99 -14.06 -15.36 -18.66
C VAL A 99 -14.95 -16.61 -18.64
N GLY A 100 -16.10 -16.56 -17.92
CA GLY A 100 -17.15 -17.57 -18.04
C GLY A 100 -17.44 -18.41 -16.80
N ALA A 101 -16.83 -18.12 -15.65
CA ALA A 101 -17.26 -18.76 -14.40
C ALA A 101 -18.70 -18.36 -14.06
N THR A 102 -19.50 -19.33 -13.60
CA THR A 102 -20.91 -19.09 -13.19
C THR A 102 -21.05 -18.86 -11.71
N GLU A 103 -20.13 -19.39 -10.91
CA GLU A 103 -20.03 -19.22 -9.47
C GLU A 103 -18.62 -18.83 -9.11
N THR A 104 -18.45 -17.65 -8.51
CA THR A 104 -17.16 -17.17 -8.03
C THR A 104 -17.17 -16.95 -6.54
N SER A 105 -16.17 -17.48 -5.85
CA SER A 105 -16.05 -17.36 -4.39
C SER A 105 -14.67 -16.84 -4.00
N LEU A 106 -14.64 -15.88 -3.09
CA LEU A 106 -13.43 -15.43 -2.43
C LEU A 106 -13.32 -16.11 -1.08
N ILE A 107 -12.22 -16.82 -0.84
CA ILE A 107 -12.01 -17.61 0.37
C ILE A 107 -10.97 -16.93 1.24
N TYR A 108 -11.38 -16.53 2.45
CA TYR A 108 -10.54 -15.76 3.32
C TYR A 108 -10.60 -16.22 4.78
N ARG A 109 -9.42 -16.37 5.39
CA ARG A 109 -9.28 -16.83 6.79
C ARG A 109 -9.66 -15.81 7.86
N ARG A 110 -10.01 -14.57 7.47
CA ARG A 110 -10.48 -13.49 8.34
C ARG A 110 -11.84 -13.00 7.87
N THR A 111 -12.35 -11.97 8.52
CA THR A 111 -13.59 -11.30 8.14
C THR A 111 -13.34 -10.19 7.10
N ILE A 112 -14.36 -9.78 6.39
CA ILE A 112 -14.32 -8.77 5.33
C ILE A 112 -13.74 -7.43 5.81
N ASP A 113 -13.98 -7.05 7.07
CA ASP A 113 -13.42 -5.85 7.68
C ASP A 113 -11.88 -5.89 7.85
N GLN A 114 -11.28 -7.10 7.79
CA GLN A 114 -9.84 -7.33 7.88
C GLN A 114 -9.16 -7.54 6.51
N MET A 115 -9.90 -7.43 5.41
CA MET A 115 -9.33 -7.55 4.06
C MET A 115 -8.43 -6.36 3.75
N PRO A 116 -7.22 -6.59 3.20
CA PRO A 116 -6.30 -5.52 2.82
C PRO A 116 -6.65 -4.83 1.49
N ALA A 117 -7.52 -5.43 0.67
CA ALA A 117 -7.95 -4.85 -0.59
C ALA A 117 -8.68 -3.51 -0.39
N ASP A 118 -8.69 -2.69 -1.44
CA ASP A 118 -9.44 -1.46 -1.47
C ASP A 118 -10.94 -1.70 -1.20
N ARG A 119 -11.55 -0.84 -0.41
CA ARG A 119 -12.96 -0.98 0.00
C ARG A 119 -13.93 -0.91 -1.16
N GLU A 120 -13.63 -0.08 -2.15
CA GLU A 120 -14.47 0.03 -3.35
C GLU A 120 -14.38 -1.25 -4.18
N GLU A 121 -13.18 -1.86 -4.33
CA GLU A 121 -13.01 -3.15 -5.02
C GLU A 121 -13.76 -4.31 -4.33
N ILE A 122 -13.76 -4.34 -3.01
CA ILE A 122 -14.54 -5.32 -2.24
C ILE A 122 -16.05 -5.12 -2.51
N HIS A 123 -16.53 -3.89 -2.45
CA HIS A 123 -17.94 -3.59 -2.70
C HIS A 123 -18.36 -3.92 -4.14
N GLU A 124 -17.53 -3.59 -5.13
CA GLU A 124 -17.76 -3.91 -6.52
C GLU A 124 -17.80 -5.43 -6.76
N SER A 125 -16.90 -6.18 -6.13
CA SER A 125 -16.89 -7.64 -6.20
C SER A 125 -18.19 -8.24 -5.66
N ILE A 126 -18.67 -7.76 -4.54
CA ILE A 126 -19.95 -8.20 -3.94
C ILE A 126 -21.12 -7.83 -4.85
N ALA A 127 -21.12 -6.60 -5.39
CA ALA A 127 -22.16 -6.13 -6.31
C ALA A 127 -22.21 -6.96 -7.60
N GLU A 128 -21.06 -7.44 -8.09
CA GLU A 128 -20.94 -8.34 -9.23
C GLU A 128 -21.32 -9.81 -8.91
N GLY A 129 -21.73 -10.10 -7.66
CA GLY A 129 -22.25 -11.41 -7.26
C GLY A 129 -21.18 -12.38 -6.72
N VAL A 130 -19.99 -11.90 -6.39
CA VAL A 130 -18.95 -12.72 -5.76
C VAL A 130 -19.40 -13.16 -4.37
N ASN A 131 -19.34 -14.46 -4.10
CA ASN A 131 -19.61 -15.01 -2.78
C ASN A 131 -18.34 -14.90 -1.91
N ILE A 132 -18.43 -14.26 -0.74
CA ILE A 132 -17.30 -14.14 0.19
C ILE A 132 -17.47 -15.17 1.30
N ILE A 133 -16.53 -16.13 1.36
CA ILE A 133 -16.45 -17.16 2.40
C ILE A 133 -15.43 -16.71 3.43
N GLU A 134 -15.95 -16.10 4.50
CA GLU A 134 -15.15 -15.58 5.60
C GLU A 134 -14.78 -16.68 6.60
N LEU A 135 -13.73 -16.41 7.39
CA LEU A 135 -13.28 -17.28 8.49
C LEU A 135 -13.02 -18.72 8.01
N ALA A 136 -12.57 -18.87 6.79
CA ALA A 136 -12.23 -20.13 6.14
C ALA A 136 -10.71 -20.20 5.89
N ASN A 137 -10.02 -21.00 6.68
CA ASN A 137 -8.59 -21.22 6.53
C ASN A 137 -8.34 -22.45 5.65
N PRO A 138 -7.70 -22.32 4.49
CA PRO A 138 -7.33 -23.46 3.66
C PRO A 138 -6.47 -24.46 4.42
N HIS A 139 -6.75 -25.74 4.26
CA HIS A 139 -6.09 -26.83 4.98
C HIS A 139 -5.58 -27.95 4.06
N ALA A 140 -6.33 -28.31 3.02
CA ALA A 140 -5.94 -29.33 2.04
C ALA A 140 -6.67 -29.13 0.70
N ILE A 141 -6.14 -29.74 -0.34
CA ILE A 141 -6.76 -29.79 -1.67
C ILE A 141 -7.13 -31.23 -1.97
N ASN A 142 -8.42 -31.49 -2.20
CA ASN A 142 -8.90 -32.79 -2.62
C ASN A 142 -8.90 -32.89 -4.14
N THR A 143 -8.27 -33.92 -4.65
CA THR A 143 -8.16 -34.19 -6.09
C THR A 143 -8.72 -35.55 -6.44
N GLU A 144 -9.21 -35.70 -7.66
CA GLU A 144 -9.65 -36.96 -8.25
C GLU A 144 -9.07 -37.07 -9.67
N ASP A 145 -8.35 -38.16 -9.96
CA ASP A 145 -7.67 -38.39 -11.23
C ASP A 145 -6.75 -37.22 -11.67
N GLY A 146 -6.06 -36.58 -10.69
CA GLY A 146 -5.14 -35.46 -10.93
C GLY A 146 -5.82 -34.12 -11.19
N LYS A 147 -7.12 -34.01 -10.96
CA LYS A 147 -7.92 -32.79 -11.10
C LYS A 147 -8.44 -32.30 -9.77
N LEU A 148 -8.53 -31.01 -9.62
CA LEU A 148 -9.16 -30.36 -8.48
C LEU A 148 -10.63 -30.83 -8.34
N LYS A 149 -11.03 -31.14 -7.13
CA LYS A 149 -12.41 -31.48 -6.77
C LYS A 149 -12.98 -30.57 -5.70
N ALA A 150 -12.21 -30.35 -4.64
CA ALA A 150 -12.63 -29.49 -3.53
C ALA A 150 -11.43 -28.89 -2.80
N LEU A 151 -11.65 -27.75 -2.19
CA LEU A 151 -10.76 -27.17 -1.19
C LEU A 151 -11.31 -27.53 0.20
N VAL A 152 -10.48 -28.11 1.05
CA VAL A 152 -10.80 -28.35 2.46
C VAL A 152 -10.36 -27.14 3.27
N CYS A 153 -11.29 -26.55 4.03
CA CYS A 153 -11.02 -25.44 4.94
C CYS A 153 -11.39 -25.83 6.37
N THR A 154 -10.74 -25.21 7.35
CA THR A 154 -11.19 -25.17 8.74
C THR A 154 -11.81 -23.82 9.04
N LYS A 155 -12.80 -23.77 9.93
CA LYS A 155 -13.33 -22.50 10.43
C LYS A 155 -12.29 -21.83 11.32
N THR A 156 -12.27 -20.50 11.32
CA THR A 156 -11.42 -19.71 12.22
C THR A 156 -12.24 -18.86 13.17
N GLU A 157 -11.63 -18.50 14.30
CA GLU A 157 -12.18 -17.59 15.30
C GLU A 157 -11.12 -16.58 15.75
N TYR A 158 -11.55 -15.47 16.34
CA TYR A 158 -10.65 -14.47 16.93
C TYR A 158 -10.58 -14.64 18.45
N ARG A 159 -9.36 -14.55 18.99
CA ARG A 159 -9.09 -14.61 20.43
C ARG A 159 -8.61 -13.29 21.04
N GLY A 160 -8.61 -12.21 20.23
CA GLY A 160 -8.23 -10.89 20.66
C GLY A 160 -6.85 -10.42 20.17
N ASP A 161 -5.96 -11.34 19.80
CA ASP A 161 -4.62 -11.04 19.35
C ASP A 161 -4.61 -10.34 17.97
N ARG A 162 -3.58 -9.51 17.75
CA ARG A 162 -3.36 -8.81 16.48
C ARG A 162 -1.96 -9.07 15.96
N ASP A 163 -1.82 -9.11 14.63
CA ASP A 163 -0.52 -9.20 13.96
C ASP A 163 0.17 -7.83 13.91
N ALA A 164 1.42 -7.80 13.41
CA ALA A 164 2.22 -6.58 13.31
C ALA A 164 1.58 -5.49 12.40
N SER A 165 0.63 -5.86 11.55
CA SER A 165 -0.15 -4.92 10.74
C SER A 165 -1.44 -4.43 11.42
N GLY A 166 -1.67 -4.82 12.68
CA GLY A 166 -2.86 -4.48 13.46
C GLY A 166 -4.10 -5.33 13.16
N ARG A 167 -4.03 -6.30 12.23
CA ARG A 167 -5.16 -7.16 11.88
C ARG A 167 -5.35 -8.27 12.91
N LYS A 168 -6.61 -8.65 13.16
CA LYS A 168 -6.94 -9.76 14.07
C LYS A 168 -6.32 -11.07 13.59
N ILE A 169 -5.67 -11.82 14.50
CA ILE A 169 -5.09 -13.13 14.20
C ILE A 169 -6.21 -14.18 14.23
N PRO A 170 -6.41 -14.94 13.13
CA PRO A 170 -7.36 -16.03 13.11
C PRO A 170 -6.74 -17.29 13.71
N PHE A 171 -7.49 -18.02 14.51
CA PHE A 171 -7.15 -19.32 15.09
C PHE A 171 -8.10 -20.37 14.57
N ASP A 172 -7.58 -21.54 14.18
CA ASP A 172 -8.41 -22.64 13.71
C ASP A 172 -9.29 -23.18 14.84
N VAL A 173 -10.55 -23.45 14.51
CA VAL A 173 -11.50 -24.11 15.39
C VAL A 173 -11.33 -25.63 15.21
N PRO A 174 -11.02 -26.38 16.26
CA PRO A 174 -10.90 -27.84 16.18
C PRO A 174 -12.17 -28.51 15.62
N ASP A 175 -11.99 -29.59 14.87
CA ASP A 175 -13.07 -30.39 14.29
C ASP A 175 -14.09 -29.64 13.45
N SER A 176 -13.68 -28.52 12.82
CA SER A 176 -14.54 -27.65 12.03
C SER A 176 -14.26 -27.72 10.52
N ALA A 177 -13.58 -28.77 10.08
CA ALA A 177 -13.26 -28.96 8.67
C ALA A 177 -14.53 -29.06 7.80
N PHE A 178 -14.50 -28.40 6.65
CA PHE A 178 -15.55 -28.44 5.64
C PHE A 178 -14.96 -28.34 4.24
N GLU A 179 -15.69 -28.80 3.25
CA GLU A 179 -15.28 -28.80 1.85
C GLU A 179 -16.01 -27.72 1.07
N ILE A 180 -15.29 -27.11 0.12
CA ILE A 180 -15.82 -26.23 -0.89
C ILE A 180 -15.55 -26.89 -2.23
N GLU A 181 -16.60 -27.35 -2.90
CA GLU A 181 -16.46 -27.96 -4.23
C GLU A 181 -16.08 -26.90 -5.26
N LEU A 182 -15.00 -27.13 -6.01
CA LEU A 182 -14.46 -26.22 -6.99
C LEU A 182 -14.00 -26.94 -8.24
N ASP A 183 -14.13 -26.28 -9.38
CA ASP A 183 -13.57 -26.73 -10.65
C ASP A 183 -12.26 -25.99 -10.97
N THR A 184 -12.09 -24.80 -10.40
CA THR A 184 -10.84 -24.03 -10.48
C THR A 184 -10.54 -23.35 -9.15
N LEU A 185 -9.27 -23.40 -8.74
CA LEU A 185 -8.75 -22.73 -7.55
C LEU A 185 -7.62 -21.78 -7.94
N ILE A 186 -7.77 -20.49 -7.67
CA ILE A 186 -6.75 -19.48 -7.96
C ILE A 186 -6.07 -19.07 -6.65
N LEU A 187 -4.72 -19.17 -6.63
CA LEU A 187 -3.92 -18.83 -5.45
C LEU A 187 -3.44 -17.39 -5.51
N ALA A 188 -4.06 -16.50 -4.71
CA ALA A 188 -3.75 -15.06 -4.62
C ALA A 188 -3.23 -14.68 -3.23
N ILE A 189 -2.29 -15.46 -2.68
CA ILE A 189 -1.86 -15.37 -1.26
C ILE A 189 -0.57 -14.62 -1.03
N SER A 190 0.02 -14.02 -2.00
CA SER A 190 1.25 -13.21 -2.01
C SER A 190 2.21 -13.69 -3.09
N GLN A 191 3.28 -12.93 -3.31
CA GLN A 191 4.30 -13.23 -4.31
C GLN A 191 5.69 -13.07 -3.68
N TYR A 192 6.69 -13.69 -4.34
CA TYR A 192 8.11 -13.51 -4.06
C TYR A 192 8.82 -12.82 -5.21
N SER A 193 9.91 -12.15 -4.91
CA SER A 193 10.77 -11.53 -5.92
C SER A 193 11.62 -12.58 -6.63
N LEU A 194 11.81 -12.40 -7.96
CA LEU A 194 12.78 -13.13 -8.76
C LEU A 194 14.16 -12.49 -8.55
N LEU A 195 15.09 -13.23 -7.97
CA LEU A 195 16.44 -12.77 -7.67
C LEU A 195 17.52 -13.39 -8.56
N ASP A 196 17.11 -14.17 -9.58
CA ASP A 196 18.02 -14.85 -10.51
C ASP A 196 18.98 -13.89 -11.24
N LEU A 197 18.58 -12.62 -11.38
CA LEU A 197 19.42 -11.53 -11.92
C LEU A 197 20.78 -11.41 -11.24
N PHE A 198 20.83 -11.72 -9.96
CA PHE A 198 22.03 -11.54 -9.15
C PHE A 198 23.03 -12.70 -9.26
N GLY A 199 22.62 -13.86 -9.81
CA GLY A 199 23.45 -15.07 -9.81
C GLY A 199 23.93 -15.40 -8.40
N ASP A 200 25.26 -15.50 -8.22
CA ASP A 200 25.86 -15.77 -6.91
C ASP A 200 26.02 -14.52 -6.01
N GLN A 201 25.71 -13.32 -6.52
CA GLN A 201 25.90 -12.05 -5.82
C GLN A 201 24.58 -11.46 -5.31
N VAL A 202 23.77 -12.26 -4.66
CA VAL A 202 22.48 -11.78 -4.09
C VAL A 202 22.75 -10.77 -2.99
N PRO A 203 22.12 -9.58 -2.99
CA PRO A 203 22.23 -8.60 -1.93
C PRO A 203 21.60 -9.11 -0.63
N GLU A 204 21.79 -8.39 0.48
CA GLU A 204 21.13 -8.69 1.74
C GLU A 204 19.61 -8.64 1.57
N LEU A 205 18.92 -9.58 2.23
CA LEU A 205 17.47 -9.71 2.17
C LEU A 205 16.85 -9.53 3.54
N THR A 206 15.66 -8.92 3.55
CA THR A 206 14.82 -8.86 4.74
C THR A 206 14.38 -10.27 5.18
N SER A 207 13.89 -10.41 6.40
CA SER A 207 13.36 -11.68 6.91
C SER A 207 12.18 -12.23 6.07
N ARG A 208 11.57 -11.40 5.24
CA ARG A 208 10.49 -11.77 4.31
C ARG A 208 10.97 -12.11 2.89
N GLY A 209 12.28 -12.03 2.62
CA GLY A 209 12.88 -12.37 1.33
C GLY A 209 12.86 -11.26 0.28
N TYR A 210 12.61 -10.01 0.66
CA TYR A 210 12.76 -8.83 -0.21
C TYR A 210 14.15 -8.23 -0.06
N ILE A 211 14.61 -7.49 -1.08
CA ILE A 211 15.92 -6.85 -1.04
C ILE A 211 15.94 -5.79 0.07
N GLU A 212 16.90 -5.89 0.99
CA GLU A 212 17.15 -4.87 2.00
C GLU A 212 17.85 -3.67 1.37
N VAL A 213 17.36 -2.47 1.67
CA VAL A 213 17.86 -1.22 1.11
C VAL A 213 18.03 -0.16 2.19
N ASP A 214 18.98 0.74 1.99
CA ASP A 214 19.06 1.95 2.79
C ASP A 214 17.78 2.79 2.63
N PRO A 215 17.07 3.16 3.69
CA PRO A 215 15.77 3.83 3.59
C PRO A 215 15.85 5.25 3.00
N ALA A 216 17.02 5.88 2.97
CA ALA A 216 17.19 7.24 2.43
C ALA A 216 17.60 7.25 0.95
N THR A 217 18.34 6.24 0.50
CA THR A 217 18.92 6.19 -0.85
C THR A 217 18.39 5.06 -1.71
N TYR A 218 17.82 4.02 -1.08
CA TYR A 218 17.43 2.76 -1.70
C TYR A 218 18.61 1.98 -2.30
N GLU A 219 19.84 2.27 -1.88
CA GLU A 219 21.01 1.48 -2.22
C GLU A 219 21.00 0.14 -1.46
N THR A 220 21.34 -0.93 -2.14
CA THR A 220 21.43 -2.27 -1.57
C THR A 220 22.78 -2.48 -0.89
N SER A 221 23.03 -3.66 -0.31
CA SER A 221 24.37 -4.05 0.17
C SER A 221 25.43 -4.15 -0.94
N LEU A 222 25.03 -4.12 -2.22
CA LEU A 222 25.95 -4.11 -3.37
C LEU A 222 26.17 -2.68 -3.86
N PRO A 223 27.41 -2.14 -3.83
CA PRO A 223 27.70 -0.77 -4.22
C PRO A 223 27.24 -0.45 -5.64
N GLY A 224 26.54 0.70 -5.80
CA GLY A 224 25.98 1.16 -7.09
C GLY A 224 24.74 0.40 -7.54
N VAL A 225 24.22 -0.51 -6.72
CA VAL A 225 22.99 -1.25 -7.02
C VAL A 225 21.87 -0.78 -6.09
N TYR A 226 20.80 -0.30 -6.68
CA TYR A 226 19.63 0.22 -6.01
C TYR A 226 18.43 -0.70 -6.27
N ALA A 227 17.48 -0.76 -5.35
CA ALA A 227 16.26 -1.52 -5.55
C ALA A 227 15.05 -0.72 -5.05
N GLY A 228 13.89 -0.88 -5.70
CA GLY A 228 12.66 -0.20 -5.30
C GLY A 228 11.40 -0.85 -5.86
N GLY A 229 10.24 -0.41 -5.41
CA GLY A 229 8.97 -1.07 -5.67
C GLY A 229 8.85 -2.40 -4.93
N ASP A 230 8.04 -3.32 -5.47
CA ASP A 230 7.66 -4.57 -4.80
C ASP A 230 8.81 -5.54 -4.53
N VAL A 231 9.98 -5.34 -5.13
CA VAL A 231 11.18 -6.18 -4.91
C VAL A 231 11.92 -5.81 -3.64
N ALA A 232 11.70 -4.60 -3.11
CA ALA A 232 12.52 -4.02 -2.04
C ALA A 232 11.77 -3.92 -0.70
N ALA A 233 12.53 -3.85 0.37
CA ALA A 233 12.17 -3.55 1.77
C ALA A 233 10.83 -4.14 2.26
N ASP A 234 9.74 -3.42 2.06
CA ASP A 234 8.42 -3.79 2.59
C ASP A 234 7.64 -4.78 1.72
N GLY A 235 8.11 -5.03 0.49
CA GLY A 235 7.45 -5.89 -0.48
C GLY A 235 6.28 -5.22 -1.21
N PRO A 236 5.37 -6.01 -1.80
CA PRO A 236 4.28 -5.50 -2.63
C PRO A 236 3.43 -4.44 -1.94
N SER A 237 3.23 -3.32 -2.64
CA SER A 237 2.51 -2.15 -2.15
C SER A 237 1.68 -1.52 -3.28
N SER A 238 1.83 -0.23 -3.53
CA SER A 238 1.08 0.51 -4.55
C SER A 238 2.00 1.05 -5.64
N ILE A 239 1.44 1.30 -6.82
CA ILE A 239 2.15 1.94 -7.94
C ILE A 239 2.66 3.35 -7.55
N VAL A 240 1.94 4.05 -6.66
CA VAL A 240 2.34 5.36 -6.15
C VAL A 240 3.63 5.26 -5.35
N LYS A 241 3.74 4.25 -4.46
CA LYS A 241 4.97 3.99 -3.71
C LYS A 241 6.11 3.61 -4.65
N ALA A 242 5.88 2.67 -5.57
CA ALA A 242 6.90 2.26 -6.53
C ALA A 242 7.45 3.44 -7.37
N ALA A 243 6.56 4.36 -7.79
CA ALA A 243 6.97 5.58 -8.50
C ALA A 243 7.77 6.54 -7.60
N ALA A 244 7.41 6.65 -6.31
CA ALA A 244 8.15 7.45 -5.34
C ALA A 244 9.54 6.86 -5.08
N ASP A 245 9.65 5.53 -4.94
CA ASP A 245 10.94 4.82 -4.80
C ASP A 245 11.84 5.11 -6.00
N GLY A 246 11.31 5.01 -7.23
CA GLY A 246 12.06 5.33 -8.45
C GLY A 246 12.58 6.77 -8.49
N LYS A 247 11.80 7.75 -8.04
CA LYS A 247 12.24 9.15 -7.92
C LYS A 247 13.33 9.30 -6.88
N THR A 248 13.22 8.64 -5.73
CA THR A 248 14.22 8.67 -4.67
C THR A 248 15.54 8.06 -5.16
N VAL A 249 15.48 6.91 -5.83
CA VAL A 249 16.66 6.26 -6.42
C VAL A 249 17.30 7.15 -7.48
N ALA A 250 16.52 7.75 -8.39
CA ALA A 250 17.06 8.65 -9.40
C ALA A 250 17.82 9.83 -8.76
N ASN A 251 17.27 10.43 -7.71
CA ASN A 251 17.91 11.52 -6.97
C ASN A 251 19.18 11.05 -6.26
N ALA A 252 19.18 9.84 -5.68
CA ALA A 252 20.35 9.25 -5.02
C ALA A 252 21.48 8.98 -6.03
N ILE A 253 21.16 8.40 -7.19
CA ILE A 253 22.12 8.15 -8.28
C ILE A 253 22.70 9.46 -8.80
N ILE A 254 21.88 10.48 -9.07
CA ILE A 254 22.38 11.79 -9.55
C ILE A 254 23.30 12.42 -8.53
N LYS A 255 22.94 12.37 -7.25
CA LYS A 255 23.79 12.87 -6.16
C LYS A 255 25.12 12.10 -6.07
N ALA A 256 25.08 10.77 -6.20
CA ALA A 256 26.27 9.94 -6.19
C ALA A 256 27.20 10.24 -7.39
N ALA A 257 26.64 10.39 -8.58
CA ALA A 257 27.38 10.65 -9.82
C ALA A 257 27.93 12.07 -9.93
N THR A 258 27.20 13.08 -9.44
CA THR A 258 27.54 14.50 -9.65
C THR A 258 28.02 15.23 -8.40
N GLY A 259 27.86 14.62 -7.22
CA GLY A 259 28.10 15.25 -5.92
C GLY A 259 27.07 16.32 -5.54
N THR A 260 26.05 16.57 -6.38
CA THR A 260 25.06 17.63 -6.18
C THR A 260 23.65 17.04 -6.14
N PRO A 261 22.83 17.34 -5.11
CA PRO A 261 21.45 16.90 -5.11
C PRO A 261 20.64 17.55 -6.22
N VAL A 262 19.65 16.82 -6.75
CA VAL A 262 18.70 17.40 -7.70
C VAL A 262 17.96 18.53 -7.01
N PRO A 263 17.98 19.76 -7.55
CA PRO A 263 17.16 20.82 -6.97
C PRO A 263 15.70 20.39 -7.05
N MET A 264 15.02 20.42 -5.90
CA MET A 264 13.57 20.30 -5.91
C MET A 264 13.01 21.38 -6.84
N PRO A 265 12.14 21.02 -7.80
CA PRO A 265 11.45 22.06 -8.56
C PRO A 265 10.86 23.05 -7.56
N GLU A 266 10.90 24.34 -7.84
CA GLU A 266 10.09 25.31 -7.09
C GLU A 266 8.63 24.91 -7.27
N THR A 267 8.23 24.00 -6.44
CA THR A 267 6.89 23.43 -6.46
C THR A 267 5.96 24.40 -5.82
N TRP A 268 4.88 24.67 -6.51
CA TRP A 268 3.65 25.19 -5.97
C TRP A 268 3.85 26.47 -5.14
N LYS A 269 3.47 27.58 -5.72
CA LYS A 269 3.03 28.66 -4.83
C LYS A 269 1.79 28.13 -4.12
N PRO A 270 1.83 27.94 -2.80
CA PRO A 270 0.64 27.58 -2.07
C PRO A 270 -0.45 28.57 -2.45
N LEU A 271 -1.69 28.08 -2.53
CA LEU A 271 -2.82 28.97 -2.72
C LEU A 271 -2.78 29.95 -1.56
N GLU A 272 -2.59 31.24 -1.84
CA GLU A 272 -2.58 32.29 -0.80
C GLU A 272 -4.01 32.52 -0.29
N LEU A 273 -4.53 31.53 0.45
CA LEU A 273 -5.79 31.66 1.14
C LEU A 273 -5.56 32.31 2.49
N SER A 274 -6.35 33.32 2.80
CA SER A 274 -6.36 33.87 4.16
C SER A 274 -6.88 32.80 5.14
N MET A 275 -6.52 32.91 6.42
CA MET A 275 -7.05 32.02 7.46
C MET A 275 -8.59 32.04 7.45
N ASN A 276 -9.22 33.19 7.23
CA ASN A 276 -10.68 33.32 7.15
C ASN A 276 -11.26 32.54 5.97
N ASP A 277 -10.60 32.54 4.80
CA ASP A 277 -11.05 31.79 3.64
C ASP A 277 -10.92 30.29 3.89
N MET A 278 -9.84 29.84 4.55
CA MET A 278 -9.66 28.43 4.92
C MET A 278 -10.73 27.98 5.93
N VAL A 279 -11.00 28.78 6.94
CA VAL A 279 -12.05 28.48 7.93
C VAL A 279 -13.42 28.44 7.26
N ALA A 280 -13.72 29.39 6.36
CA ALA A 280 -14.97 29.42 5.61
C ALA A 280 -15.15 28.17 4.73
N ARG A 281 -14.10 27.73 4.00
CA ARG A 281 -14.14 26.50 3.21
C ARG A 281 -14.38 25.26 4.08
N ARG A 282 -13.70 25.15 5.22
CA ARG A 282 -13.84 24.02 6.14
C ARG A 282 -15.17 23.99 6.89
N ALA A 283 -15.82 25.13 7.05
CA ALA A 283 -17.15 25.21 7.63
C ALA A 283 -18.26 24.78 6.67
N GLN A 284 -18.00 24.77 5.38
CA GLN A 284 -18.93 24.29 4.36
C GLN A 284 -18.76 22.79 4.13
N ARG A 285 -19.86 22.04 4.25
CA ARG A 285 -19.88 20.62 3.91
C ARG A 285 -20.22 20.44 2.44
N GLU A 286 -19.22 20.12 1.64
CA GLU A 286 -19.39 19.77 0.23
C GLU A 286 -19.15 18.27 0.03
N TYR A 287 -20.11 17.59 -0.60
CA TYR A 287 -19.98 16.17 -0.89
C TYR A 287 -19.12 15.97 -2.13
N ARG A 288 -18.46 14.81 -2.19
CA ARG A 288 -17.69 14.42 -3.38
C ARG A 288 -18.60 14.32 -4.61
N VAL A 289 -18.06 14.65 -5.76
CA VAL A 289 -18.74 14.39 -7.03
C VAL A 289 -18.81 12.87 -7.23
N PRO A 290 -20.02 12.28 -7.41
CA PRO A 290 -20.13 10.85 -7.60
C PRO A 290 -19.45 10.43 -8.90
N VAL A 291 -18.67 9.35 -8.85
CA VAL A 291 -18.12 8.70 -10.04
C VAL A 291 -19.23 7.87 -10.69
N ALA A 292 -19.41 8.03 -11.98
CA ALA A 292 -20.38 7.22 -12.71
C ALA A 292 -19.83 5.81 -12.93
N HIS A 293 -20.68 4.81 -12.72
CA HIS A 293 -20.34 3.40 -12.91
C HIS A 293 -21.14 2.81 -14.08
N THR A 294 -20.50 1.90 -14.82
CA THR A 294 -21.21 1.05 -15.77
C THR A 294 -22.26 0.21 -15.04
N PRO A 295 -23.52 0.12 -15.52
CA PRO A 295 -24.54 -0.74 -14.90
C PRO A 295 -24.10 -2.20 -14.80
N LEU A 296 -24.51 -2.90 -13.73
CA LEU A 296 -24.08 -4.28 -13.43
C LEU A 296 -24.42 -5.28 -14.52
N ASP A 297 -25.57 -5.12 -15.16
CA ASP A 297 -26.11 -6.00 -16.20
C ASP A 297 -25.32 -5.97 -17.52
N VAL A 298 -24.36 -5.05 -17.66
CA VAL A 298 -23.50 -4.91 -18.85
C VAL A 298 -22.00 -4.94 -18.51
N ARG A 299 -21.64 -5.46 -17.33
CA ARG A 299 -20.25 -5.59 -16.86
C ARG A 299 -19.60 -6.95 -17.14
N ASP A 300 -20.21 -7.77 -17.96
CA ASP A 300 -19.74 -9.12 -18.34
C ASP A 300 -18.52 -9.12 -19.29
N ASN A 301 -17.86 -7.99 -19.38
CA ASN A 301 -16.71 -7.76 -20.27
C ASN A 301 -15.59 -6.99 -19.55
N PHE A 302 -14.48 -6.74 -20.25
CA PHE A 302 -13.30 -6.05 -19.72
C PHE A 302 -13.26 -4.54 -20.04
N ASN A 303 -14.39 -3.94 -20.39
CA ASN A 303 -14.49 -2.47 -20.48
C ASN A 303 -14.38 -1.83 -19.09
N GLU A 304 -13.95 -0.58 -19.06
CA GLU A 304 -13.87 0.18 -17.81
C GLU A 304 -15.23 0.25 -17.11
N THR A 305 -15.26 -0.10 -15.84
CA THR A 305 -16.47 -0.04 -15.01
C THR A 305 -16.66 1.32 -14.37
N LEU A 306 -15.58 2.09 -14.18
CA LEU A 306 -15.61 3.46 -13.67
C LEU A 306 -15.44 4.45 -14.81
N HIS A 307 -16.27 5.47 -14.86
CA HIS A 307 -16.17 6.52 -15.87
C HIS A 307 -15.36 7.70 -15.35
N THR A 308 -14.53 8.28 -16.20
CA THR A 308 -13.79 9.50 -15.87
C THR A 308 -14.74 10.69 -15.72
N TYR A 309 -14.35 11.64 -14.88
CA TYR A 309 -15.08 12.90 -14.73
C TYR A 309 -15.08 13.71 -16.03
N THR A 310 -16.16 14.45 -16.29
CA THR A 310 -16.13 15.58 -17.21
C THR A 310 -15.22 16.68 -16.65
N VAL A 311 -14.86 17.66 -17.49
CA VAL A 311 -14.06 18.80 -17.04
C VAL A 311 -14.73 19.54 -15.88
N GLU A 312 -16.03 19.74 -15.97
CA GLU A 312 -16.85 20.44 -14.96
C GLU A 312 -16.88 19.64 -13.64
N GLN A 313 -17.05 18.32 -13.73
CA GLN A 313 -17.02 17.42 -12.58
C GLN A 313 -15.65 17.41 -11.91
N ALA A 314 -14.58 17.34 -12.71
CA ALA A 314 -13.21 17.37 -12.21
C ALA A 314 -12.89 18.70 -11.52
N GLN A 315 -13.34 19.83 -12.08
CA GLN A 315 -13.20 21.16 -11.47
C GLN A 315 -14.01 21.26 -10.16
N ALA A 316 -15.23 20.73 -10.14
CA ALA A 316 -16.06 20.70 -8.93
C ALA A 316 -15.41 19.87 -7.83
N GLU A 317 -14.87 18.67 -8.16
CA GLU A 317 -14.17 17.83 -7.18
C GLU A 317 -12.86 18.49 -6.69
N ALA A 318 -12.07 19.09 -7.60
CA ALA A 318 -10.85 19.79 -7.24
C ALA A 318 -11.12 21.03 -6.35
N SER A 319 -12.25 21.71 -6.55
CA SER A 319 -12.63 22.90 -5.74
C SER A 319 -12.93 22.57 -4.27
N ARG A 320 -13.19 21.30 -3.96
CA ARG A 320 -13.39 20.81 -2.58
C ARG A 320 -12.08 20.69 -1.79
N CYS A 321 -10.94 20.89 -2.43
CA CYS A 321 -9.63 20.82 -1.78
C CYS A 321 -9.55 21.75 -0.58
N LEU A 322 -9.16 21.22 0.59
CA LEU A 322 -9.01 21.96 1.84
C LEU A 322 -7.57 22.40 2.10
N ASP A 323 -6.68 22.20 1.13
CA ASP A 323 -5.26 22.55 1.20
C ASP A 323 -4.61 22.03 2.50
N CYS A 324 -4.75 20.71 2.73
CA CYS A 324 -4.36 20.07 3.99
C CYS A 324 -2.84 20.13 4.25
N ASP A 325 -2.03 20.45 3.23
CA ASP A 325 -0.59 20.67 3.36
C ASP A 325 -0.29 21.92 4.19
N THR A 326 -1.19 22.91 4.15
CA THR A 326 -1.04 24.15 4.93
C THR A 326 -1.29 23.90 6.40
N ILE A 327 -2.37 23.21 6.75
CA ILE A 327 -2.67 22.73 8.10
C ILE A 327 -3.77 21.67 8.08
N CYS A 328 -3.56 20.55 8.76
CA CYS A 328 -4.62 19.64 9.14
C CYS A 328 -5.16 20.07 10.52
N SER A 329 -6.40 20.55 10.60
CA SER A 329 -7.03 21.01 11.85
C SER A 329 -8.29 20.23 12.23
N LEU A 330 -8.43 18.98 11.74
CA LEU A 330 -9.59 18.14 12.09
C LEU A 330 -9.73 17.93 13.59
N CYS A 331 -8.62 17.71 14.29
CA CYS A 331 -8.58 17.55 15.74
C CYS A 331 -9.14 18.78 16.48
N VAL A 332 -8.94 19.99 15.95
CA VAL A 332 -9.50 21.24 16.52
C VAL A 332 -11.02 21.23 16.39
N GLY A 333 -11.54 20.89 15.21
CA GLY A 333 -12.98 20.90 14.92
C GLY A 333 -13.79 19.84 15.66
N VAL A 334 -13.17 18.70 16.03
CA VAL A 334 -13.86 17.60 16.72
C VAL A 334 -13.70 17.65 18.25
N CYS A 335 -12.92 18.58 18.78
CA CYS A 335 -12.70 18.68 20.21
C CYS A 335 -13.92 19.33 20.91
N PRO A 336 -14.68 18.58 21.73
CA PRO A 336 -15.89 19.13 22.37
C PRO A 336 -15.57 20.19 23.42
N ASN A 337 -14.36 20.17 23.97
CA ASN A 337 -13.92 21.09 25.04
C ASN A 337 -13.11 22.28 24.49
N MET A 338 -12.94 22.36 23.15
CA MET A 338 -12.10 23.39 22.51
C MET A 338 -10.66 23.46 23.09
N ALA A 339 -10.15 22.30 23.51
CA ALA A 339 -8.80 22.18 24.09
C ALA A 339 -7.70 22.30 23.02
N LEU A 340 -8.00 22.01 21.74
CA LEU A 340 -7.05 22.18 20.65
C LEU A 340 -7.31 23.48 19.92
N MET A 341 -6.22 24.21 19.64
CA MET A 341 -6.27 25.50 18.97
C MET A 341 -5.22 25.61 17.88
N THR A 342 -5.52 26.38 16.84
CA THR A 342 -4.53 26.76 15.84
C THR A 342 -3.83 28.04 16.25
N TYR A 343 -2.53 28.12 15.95
CA TYR A 343 -1.75 29.35 16.12
C TYR A 343 -0.77 29.53 14.95
N GLU A 344 -0.36 30.77 14.74
CA GLU A 344 0.61 31.13 13.72
C GLU A 344 1.97 31.37 14.34
N MET A 345 3.04 30.88 13.68
CA MET A 345 4.41 31.11 14.08
C MET A 345 5.29 31.38 12.86
N THR A 346 6.41 32.03 13.07
CA THR A 346 7.43 32.17 12.04
C THR A 346 8.18 30.83 11.87
N ALA A 347 8.33 30.38 10.63
CA ALA A 347 9.15 29.20 10.32
C ALA A 347 10.57 29.39 10.89
N PHE A 348 11.12 28.34 11.50
CA PHE A 348 12.46 28.38 12.07
C PHE A 348 13.22 27.08 11.87
N ARG A 349 14.54 27.18 12.00
CA ARG A 349 15.48 26.06 11.99
C ARG A 349 16.36 26.12 13.20
N ALA A 350 16.68 24.95 13.77
CA ALA A 350 17.59 24.80 14.90
C ALA A 350 18.37 23.49 14.78
N GLU A 351 19.61 23.49 15.21
CA GLU A 351 20.35 22.24 15.42
C GLU A 351 20.05 21.74 16.83
N LEU A 352 19.47 20.57 16.94
CA LEU A 352 19.12 19.94 18.22
C LEU A 352 19.85 18.59 18.34
N PRO A 353 20.34 18.24 19.55
CA PRO A 353 20.92 16.93 19.75
C PRO A 353 19.88 15.82 19.67
N ALA A 354 20.17 14.73 19.01
CA ALA A 354 19.38 13.52 19.08
C ALA A 354 19.39 13.00 20.52
N LEU A 355 18.22 12.72 21.08
CA LEU A 355 18.08 12.19 22.42
C LEU A 355 17.61 10.74 22.36
N SER A 356 18.24 9.89 23.15
CA SER A 356 17.82 8.49 23.31
C SER A 356 17.77 8.12 24.79
N VAL A 357 16.91 7.15 25.14
CA VAL A 357 16.86 6.63 26.50
C VAL A 357 17.59 5.29 26.54
N ALA A 358 18.67 5.23 27.29
CA ALA A 358 19.44 4.02 27.48
C ALA A 358 19.63 3.78 28.99
N GLY A 359 19.20 2.61 29.47
CA GLY A 359 19.36 2.22 30.88
C GLY A 359 18.69 3.15 31.89
N GLY A 360 17.58 3.80 31.50
CA GLY A 360 16.83 4.73 32.36
C GLY A 360 17.43 6.14 32.45
N SER A 361 18.45 6.45 31.66
CA SER A 361 19.06 7.79 31.57
C SER A 361 18.96 8.31 30.14
N VAL A 362 18.84 9.63 29.98
CA VAL A 362 18.84 10.29 28.67
C VAL A 362 20.27 10.38 28.17
N ALA A 363 20.53 9.79 27.03
CA ALA A 363 21.79 9.92 26.30
C ALA A 363 21.62 11.00 25.20
N VAL A 364 22.63 11.89 25.11
CA VAL A 364 22.68 12.95 24.11
C VAL A 364 23.55 12.47 22.96
N GLY A 365 22.97 12.39 21.74
CA GLY A 365 23.63 11.97 20.52
C GLY A 365 24.13 13.14 19.66
N GLU A 366 24.29 12.89 18.37
CA GLU A 366 24.73 13.89 17.39
C GLU A 366 23.68 14.98 17.18
N MET A 367 24.15 16.17 16.74
CA MET A 367 23.28 17.27 16.38
C MET A 367 22.54 16.96 15.08
N THR A 368 21.25 17.18 15.06
CA THR A 368 20.38 16.99 13.91
C THR A 368 19.68 18.29 13.54
N ASP A 369 19.48 18.53 12.25
CA ASP A 369 18.75 19.70 11.75
C ASP A 369 17.25 19.56 12.07
N PHE A 370 16.76 20.39 12.96
CA PHE A 370 15.34 20.50 13.29
C PHE A 370 14.76 21.71 12.61
N ARG A 371 13.67 21.53 11.85
CA ARG A 371 13.00 22.63 11.15
C ARG A 371 11.49 22.56 11.30
N VAL A 372 10.91 23.73 11.41
CA VAL A 372 9.46 23.94 11.33
C VAL A 372 9.22 24.91 10.18
N ASP A 373 8.88 24.36 9.03
CA ASP A 373 8.66 25.14 7.80
C ASP A 373 7.20 25.62 7.70
N GLN A 374 6.26 24.95 8.37
CA GLN A 374 4.85 25.27 8.37
C GLN A 374 4.52 26.35 9.38
N SER A 375 3.98 27.48 8.92
CA SER A 375 3.65 28.63 9.78
C SER A 375 2.44 28.40 10.69
N LEU A 376 1.48 27.59 10.25
CA LEU A 376 0.28 27.27 11.02
C LEU A 376 0.50 25.98 11.82
N GLN A 377 0.29 26.04 13.11
CA GLN A 377 0.51 24.96 14.05
C GLN A 377 -0.74 24.71 14.92
N ILE A 378 -0.75 23.58 15.61
CA ILE A 378 -1.81 23.23 16.54
C ILE A 378 -1.18 23.04 17.92
N ALA A 379 -1.81 23.61 18.94
CA ALA A 379 -1.46 23.42 20.34
C ALA A 379 -2.63 22.87 21.14
N VAL A 380 -2.32 22.29 22.29
CA VAL A 380 -3.29 21.76 23.24
C VAL A 380 -3.27 22.60 24.52
N LEU A 381 -4.41 23.11 24.92
CA LEU A 381 -4.61 23.67 26.27
C LEU A 381 -4.97 22.49 27.18
N THR A 382 -4.03 22.02 27.97
CA THR A 382 -4.15 20.81 28.77
C THR A 382 -5.28 20.88 29.79
N ASP A 383 -5.48 22.03 30.39
CA ASP A 383 -6.53 22.28 31.37
C ASP A 383 -7.95 22.09 30.84
N PHE A 384 -8.12 22.14 29.51
CA PHE A 384 -9.42 21.92 28.86
C PHE A 384 -9.53 20.52 28.26
N CYS A 385 -8.43 19.79 28.20
CA CYS A 385 -8.40 18.46 27.65
C CYS A 385 -8.84 17.41 28.67
N ASN A 386 -9.90 16.68 28.39
CA ASN A 386 -10.36 15.55 29.20
C ASN A 386 -9.95 14.20 28.63
N GLU A 387 -9.01 14.15 27.68
CA GLU A 387 -8.47 12.95 27.04
C GLU A 387 -9.55 12.00 26.45
N CYS A 388 -10.65 12.55 25.93
CA CYS A 388 -11.77 11.77 25.40
C CYS A 388 -11.48 10.97 24.14
N GLY A 389 -10.33 11.18 23.49
CA GLY A 389 -9.91 10.44 22.29
C GLY A 389 -10.56 10.83 20.96
N ASN A 390 -11.50 11.80 20.93
CA ASN A 390 -12.16 12.21 19.68
C ASN A 390 -11.16 12.69 18.62
N CYS A 391 -10.13 13.42 19.04
CA CYS A 391 -9.08 13.90 18.14
C CYS A 391 -8.21 12.76 17.58
N VAL A 392 -8.04 11.68 18.33
CA VAL A 392 -7.33 10.46 17.88
C VAL A 392 -8.16 9.75 16.80
N THR A 393 -9.45 9.53 17.08
CA THR A 393 -10.37 8.88 16.14
C THR A 393 -10.48 9.65 14.81
N ALA A 394 -10.44 10.98 14.86
CA ALA A 394 -10.55 11.83 13.68
C ALA A 394 -9.19 12.09 12.98
N CYS A 395 -8.06 11.67 13.55
CA CYS A 395 -6.75 11.94 12.99
C CYS A 395 -6.49 11.12 11.72
N PRO A 396 -6.30 11.74 10.55
CA PRO A 396 -6.06 11.01 9.29
C PRO A 396 -4.68 10.37 9.24
N THR A 397 -3.74 10.78 10.11
CA THR A 397 -2.38 10.26 10.19
C THR A 397 -2.18 9.27 11.35
N ALA A 398 -3.27 8.80 11.95
CA ALA A 398 -3.26 7.90 13.11
C ALA A 398 -2.41 8.41 14.31
N GLY A 399 -2.28 9.73 14.46
CA GLY A 399 -1.61 10.35 15.61
C GLY A 399 -2.54 10.53 16.81
N GLU A 400 -1.95 10.86 17.96
CA GLU A 400 -2.65 11.22 19.20
C GLU A 400 -2.54 12.74 19.46
N PRO A 401 -3.32 13.60 18.76
CA PRO A 401 -3.09 15.05 18.76
C PRO A 401 -3.01 15.69 20.15
N TYR A 402 -3.76 15.17 21.12
CA TYR A 402 -3.74 15.69 22.50
C TYR A 402 -2.43 15.40 23.23
N ARG A 403 -1.60 14.46 22.75
CA ARG A 403 -0.24 14.13 23.24
C ARG A 403 0.85 14.62 22.33
N ASP A 404 0.66 14.45 21.01
CA ASP A 404 1.70 14.69 20.01
C ASP A 404 1.91 16.16 19.68
N LYS A 405 0.92 17.02 19.99
CA LYS A 405 1.02 18.46 19.71
C LYS A 405 1.60 19.23 20.90
N PRO A 406 2.24 20.40 20.68
CA PRO A 406 2.71 21.25 21.76
C PRO A 406 1.62 21.51 22.81
N ARG A 407 1.97 21.30 24.06
CA ARG A 407 1.05 21.37 25.19
C ARG A 407 1.28 22.64 25.94
N LEU A 408 0.20 23.38 26.24
CA LEU A 408 0.18 24.61 26.98
C LEU A 408 -0.55 24.38 28.30
N PHE A 409 0.07 24.76 29.38
CA PHE A 409 -0.45 24.68 30.76
C PHE A 409 -0.77 26.06 31.25
N LEU A 410 -1.91 26.23 31.91
CA LEU A 410 -2.34 27.51 32.47
C LEU A 410 -1.66 27.83 33.79
N ASP A 411 -1.17 26.79 34.48
CA ASP A 411 -0.39 26.98 35.67
C ASP A 411 0.92 26.18 35.70
N ARG A 412 1.83 26.62 36.55
CA ARG A 412 3.16 26.05 36.66
C ARG A 412 3.20 24.68 37.38
N PRO A 413 2.43 24.45 38.44
CA PRO A 413 2.38 23.16 39.09
C PRO A 413 2.01 22.00 38.15
N ASP A 414 1.02 22.18 37.27
CA ASP A 414 0.59 21.18 36.32
C ASP A 414 1.67 20.93 35.25
N PHE A 415 2.37 21.97 34.81
CA PHE A 415 3.51 21.84 33.91
C PHE A 415 4.68 21.07 34.56
N GLU A 416 4.95 21.27 35.85
CA GLU A 416 6.04 20.59 36.56
C GLU A 416 5.68 19.15 36.96
N ALA A 417 4.40 18.80 36.98
CA ALA A 417 3.90 17.46 37.31
C ALA A 417 3.98 16.47 36.16
N GLU A 418 4.11 16.94 34.94
CA GLU A 418 4.15 16.18 33.69
C GLU A 418 5.54 16.10 33.07
#